data_b26202a561a0ea636b831ed2d48d5559
#
_entry.id   b26202a561a0ea636b831ed2d48d5559
#
_cell.length_a   1.000
_cell.length_b   1.000
_cell.length_c   1.000
_cell.angle_alpha   90.00
_cell.angle_beta   90.00
_cell.angle_gamma   90.00
#
_symmetry.space_group_name_H-M   'P 1'
#
loop_
_entity.id
_entity.type
_entity.pdbx_description
1 polymer ?
#
loop_
_entity_poly.entity_id
_entity_poly.type
_entity_poly.pdbx_seq_one_letter_code
_entity_poly.pdbx_strand_id
1 'polypeptide(L)' 'AETLVCDNRDVAELDRRLSTAYRLALSRSDQPEAERSTQMRWLAEKRNACDDAACLRRVYRQRLKYFEGPPHYAYSEHAE' A
#
# COMPACT_ATOMS: atom_id res chain seq x y z
N ALA A 1 2.00 14.57 5.08
CA ALA A 1 1.27 13.29 5.12
C ALA A 1 1.55 12.50 6.38
N GLU A 2 2.74 12.61 6.92
CA GLU A 2 3.06 11.85 8.12
C GLU A 2 2.24 12.29 9.32
N THR A 3 1.96 13.59 9.42
CA THR A 3 1.14 14.10 10.50
C THR A 3 -0.28 13.51 10.40
N LEU A 4 -0.82 13.46 9.18
CA LEU A 4 -2.14 12.90 8.98
C LEU A 4 -2.17 11.41 9.31
N VAL A 5 -1.11 10.69 9.01
CA VAL A 5 -1.03 9.28 9.32
C VAL A 5 -1.01 9.10 10.84
N CYS A 6 -0.20 9.87 11.55
CA CYS A 6 -0.11 9.74 12.99
C CYS A 6 -1.40 10.12 13.71
N ASP A 7 -2.13 11.09 13.16
CA ASP A 7 -3.34 11.59 13.80
C ASP A 7 -4.56 10.71 13.56
N ASN A 8 -4.50 9.77 12.63
CA ASN A 8 -5.62 8.93 12.29
C ASN A 8 -5.26 7.46 12.48
N ARG A 9 -5.84 6.86 13.51
CA ARG A 9 -5.47 5.49 13.88
C ARG A 9 -5.68 4.47 12.76
N ASP A 10 -6.77 4.58 12.02
CA ASP A 10 -7.04 3.64 10.94
C ASP A 10 -6.05 3.83 9.78
N VAL A 11 -5.61 5.06 9.52
CA VAL A 11 -4.62 5.33 8.50
C VAL A 11 -3.27 4.77 8.94
N ALA A 12 -2.93 4.95 10.23
CA ALA A 12 -1.69 4.39 10.76
C ALA A 12 -1.67 2.86 10.63
N GLU A 13 -2.82 2.24 10.81
CA GLU A 13 -2.95 0.80 10.66
C GLU A 13 -2.73 0.39 9.21
N LEU A 14 -3.29 1.13 8.26
CA LEU A 14 -3.08 0.89 6.85
C LEU A 14 -1.60 1.06 6.48
N ASP A 15 -0.95 2.06 7.08
CA ASP A 15 0.47 2.30 6.84
C ASP A 15 1.31 1.11 7.31
N ARG A 16 1.04 0.57 8.48
CA ARG A 16 1.76 -0.59 9.00
C ARG A 16 1.54 -1.80 8.11
N ARG A 17 0.29 -1.99 7.68
CA ARG A 17 -0.05 -3.11 6.82
C ARG A 17 0.65 -3.00 5.47
N LEU A 18 0.72 -1.79 4.93
CA LEU A 18 1.42 -1.56 3.66
C LEU A 18 2.92 -1.81 3.81
N SER A 19 3.51 -1.38 4.93
CA SER A 19 4.93 -1.60 5.17
C SER A 19 5.25 -3.08 5.22
N THR A 20 4.40 -3.87 5.85
CA THR A 20 4.58 -5.31 5.92
C THR A 20 4.46 -5.94 4.52
N ALA A 21 3.44 -5.54 3.77
CA ALA A 21 3.23 -6.06 2.42
C ALA A 21 4.39 -5.71 1.50
N TYR A 22 4.92 -4.50 1.63
CA TYR A 22 6.03 -4.04 0.83
C TYR A 22 7.31 -4.85 1.14
N ARG A 23 7.60 -5.05 2.43
CA ARG A 23 8.79 -5.81 2.80
C ARG A 23 8.71 -7.25 2.30
N LEU A 24 7.51 -7.82 2.35
CA LEU A 24 7.32 -9.18 1.86
C LEU A 24 7.52 -9.22 0.35
N ALA A 25 6.99 -8.25 -0.37
CA ALA A 25 7.16 -8.15 -1.81
C ALA A 25 8.63 -8.02 -2.18
N LEU A 26 9.38 -7.21 -1.41
CA LEU A 26 10.80 -7.05 -1.68
C LEU A 26 11.55 -8.36 -1.51
N SER A 27 11.19 -9.12 -0.49
CA SER A 27 11.90 -10.38 -0.20
C SER A 27 11.63 -11.43 -1.27
N ARG A 28 10.54 -11.28 -2.03
CA ARG A 28 10.19 -12.24 -3.07
C ARG A 28 10.49 -11.76 -4.48
N SER A 29 10.96 -10.52 -4.61
CA SER A 29 11.15 -9.92 -5.92
C SER A 29 12.48 -10.29 -6.52
N ASP A 30 12.50 -10.48 -7.83
CA ASP A 30 13.74 -10.69 -8.55
C ASP A 30 14.42 -9.36 -8.83
N GLN A 31 13.70 -8.26 -8.64
CA GLN A 31 14.22 -6.94 -8.90
C GLN A 31 13.89 -5.99 -7.76
N PRO A 32 14.50 -6.19 -6.59
CA PRO A 32 14.15 -5.40 -5.40
C PRO A 32 14.40 -3.92 -5.56
N GLU A 33 15.37 -3.54 -6.40
CA GLU A 33 15.62 -2.12 -6.58
C GLU A 33 14.53 -1.44 -7.40
N ALA A 34 13.95 -2.16 -8.36
CA ALA A 34 12.82 -1.63 -9.11
C ALA A 34 11.62 -1.47 -8.18
N GLU A 35 11.42 -2.41 -7.25
CA GLU A 35 10.35 -2.32 -6.27
C GLU A 35 10.56 -1.10 -5.37
N ARG A 36 11.78 -0.85 -4.94
CA ARG A 36 12.07 0.30 -4.09
C ARG A 36 11.80 1.61 -4.84
N SER A 37 12.20 1.70 -6.10
CA SER A 37 11.97 2.89 -6.89
C SER A 37 10.49 3.16 -7.08
N THR A 38 9.72 2.10 -7.36
CA THR A 38 8.29 2.22 -7.54
C THR A 38 7.62 2.68 -6.24
N GLN A 39 8.05 2.13 -5.11
CA GLN A 39 7.48 2.50 -3.83
C GLN A 39 7.82 3.96 -3.46
N MET A 40 9.04 4.39 -3.72
CA MET A 40 9.43 5.77 -3.47
C MET A 40 8.61 6.74 -4.33
N ARG A 41 8.36 6.37 -5.57
CA ARG A 41 7.54 7.19 -6.45
C ARG A 41 6.10 7.26 -5.94
N TRP A 42 5.56 6.13 -5.47
CA TRP A 42 4.21 6.10 -4.92
C TRP A 42 4.13 7.03 -3.70
N LEU A 43 5.12 6.97 -2.82
CA LEU A 43 5.13 7.85 -1.64
C LEU A 43 5.13 9.31 -2.07
N ALA A 44 5.94 9.66 -3.05
CA ALA A 44 6.05 11.06 -3.48
C ALA A 44 4.83 11.53 -4.25
N GLU A 45 4.29 10.70 -5.14
CA GLU A 45 3.24 11.12 -6.05
C GLU A 45 1.83 10.91 -5.52
N LYS A 46 1.64 9.92 -4.66
CA LYS A 46 0.32 9.60 -4.18
C LYS A 46 0.15 9.92 -2.70
N ARG A 47 0.95 9.29 -1.84
CA ARG A 47 0.77 9.49 -0.41
C ARG A 47 1.01 10.93 0.01
N ASN A 48 2.14 11.50 -0.38
CA ASN A 48 2.50 12.85 0.06
C ASN A 48 1.69 13.95 -0.62
N ALA A 49 0.93 13.59 -1.67
CA ALA A 49 0.06 14.55 -2.31
C ALA A 49 -1.29 14.65 -1.61
N CYS A 50 -1.58 13.76 -0.67
CA CYS A 50 -2.84 13.78 0.03
C CYS A 50 -2.89 14.90 1.06
N ASP A 51 -4.03 15.59 1.12
CA ASP A 51 -4.22 16.66 2.08
C ASP A 51 -5.13 16.24 3.22
N ASP A 52 -5.79 15.11 3.14
CA ASP A 52 -6.70 14.68 4.20
C ASP A 52 -6.68 13.16 4.36
N ALA A 53 -7.31 12.70 5.43
CA ALA A 53 -7.31 11.28 5.77
C ALA A 53 -8.08 10.44 4.76
N ALA A 54 -9.14 10.98 4.16
CA ALA A 54 -9.92 10.24 3.17
C ALA A 54 -9.06 9.92 1.95
N CYS A 55 -8.24 10.87 1.52
CA CYS A 55 -7.31 10.66 0.42
C CYS A 55 -6.33 9.58 0.78
N LEU A 56 -5.76 9.63 2.00
CA LEU A 56 -4.79 8.64 2.44
C LEU A 56 -5.40 7.25 2.49
N ARG A 57 -6.62 7.13 3.01
CA ARG A 57 -7.30 5.83 3.06
C ARG A 57 -7.42 5.24 1.67
N ARG A 58 -7.81 6.08 0.71
CA ARG A 58 -7.99 5.62 -0.66
C ARG A 58 -6.69 5.15 -1.29
N VAL A 59 -5.63 5.96 -1.18
CA VAL A 59 -4.37 5.61 -1.82
C VAL A 59 -3.70 4.42 -1.14
N TYR A 60 -3.83 4.29 0.18
CA TYR A 60 -3.27 3.13 0.87
C TYR A 60 -4.00 1.86 0.45
N ARG A 61 -5.33 1.91 0.35
CA ARG A 61 -6.10 0.73 -0.06
C ARG A 61 -5.78 0.32 -1.49
N GLN A 62 -5.58 1.29 -2.37
CA GLN A 62 -5.21 1.00 -3.74
C GLN A 62 -3.84 0.36 -3.80
N ARG A 63 -2.89 0.86 -3.00
CA ARG A 63 -1.54 0.31 -3.00
C ARG A 63 -1.51 -1.09 -2.38
N LEU A 64 -2.32 -1.31 -1.36
CA LEU A 64 -2.43 -2.63 -0.76
C LEU A 64 -2.94 -3.66 -1.78
N LYS A 65 -3.89 -3.25 -2.63
CA LYS A 65 -4.36 -4.15 -3.66
C LYS A 65 -3.25 -4.54 -4.61
N TYR A 66 -2.36 -3.63 -4.90
CA TYR A 66 -1.23 -3.90 -5.77
C TYR A 66 -0.37 -5.02 -5.19
N PHE A 67 -0.09 -4.99 -3.88
CA PHE A 67 0.75 -5.99 -3.25
C PHE A 67 0.00 -7.27 -2.92
N GLU A 68 -1.24 -7.16 -2.46
CA GLU A 68 -1.99 -8.31 -1.99
C GLU A 68 -2.84 -8.96 -3.06
N GLY A 69 -3.06 -8.24 -4.15
CA GLY A 69 -3.89 -8.74 -5.23
C GLY A 69 -5.36 -8.57 -4.94
N PRO A 70 -6.21 -9.01 -5.87
CA PRO A 70 -7.64 -8.88 -5.67
C PRO A 70 -8.07 -9.78 -4.55
N PRO A 71 -9.17 -9.48 -3.95
CA PRO A 71 -9.66 -10.27 -2.86
C PRO A 71 -9.91 -11.68 -3.32
N HIS A 72 -9.62 -12.57 -2.45
CA HIS A 72 -9.60 -13.88 -2.86
C HIS A 72 -10.72 -14.48 -3.24
N TYR A 73 -11.68 -14.01 -2.68
CA TYR A 73 -12.84 -14.49 -2.92
C TYR A 73 -12.99 -14.64 -4.26
N ALA A 74 -12.46 -13.85 -4.86
CA ALA A 74 -12.68 -13.84 -6.14
C ALA A 74 -11.90 -14.87 -6.74
N TYR A 75 -11.09 -15.37 -6.16
CA TYR A 75 -10.31 -16.13 -6.83
C TYR A 75 -10.39 -17.46 -6.59
N SER A 76 -10.97 -17.70 -5.87
CA SER A 76 -11.13 -18.93 -5.71
C SER A 76 -12.16 -19.43 -6.44
N GLU A 77 -12.43 -18.71 -6.86
CA GLU A 77 -12.95 -18.90 -7.42
C GLU A 77 -12.89 -19.24 -8.21
N HIS A 78 -12.70 -19.40 -8.28
CA HIS A 78 -12.42 -19.63 -8.88
C HIS A 78 -12.44 -20.46 -8.93
N ALA A 79 -12.57 -20.74 -8.60
CA ALA A 79 -12.60 -21.38 -8.66
C ALA A 79 -13.25 -21.86 -8.97
N GLU A 80 -13.76 -21.85 -9.09
CA GLU A 80 -14.20 -22.05 -9.45
C GLU A 80 -14.28 -22.25 -9.76
#